data_f88f9c1cc81ab3112a556a468c7b9dde
#
_entry.id   f88f9c1cc81ab3112a556a468c7b9dde
#
_cell.length_a   1.000
_cell.length_b   1.000
_cell.length_c   1.000
_cell.angle_alpha   90.00
_cell.angle_beta   90.00
_cell.angle_gamma   90.00
#
_symmetry.space_group_name_H-M   'P 1'
#
loop_
_entity.id
_entity.type
_entity.pdbx_description
1 polymer ?
#
loop_
_entity_poly.entity_id
_entity_poly.type
_entity_poly.pdbx_seq_one_letter_code
_entity_poly.pdbx_strand_id
1 'polypeptide(L)'
;MTAAPRFTNRLANETSPYLLQHAHNPVDWYPWGEEAFSRARAEDKPILLSVGYATCHWCHVMERESFEDEAIARLLSEHFVAIKVDREELPDVDHVYMSALQAMGNHGGWPMNMFLTPALAPFHGGTYFPPRSRHGLPAFPELLLAVAEAWRERRAEIEQQAQALLAHVREGTRLPPRLPVADLHARAVATLARSFDPAHGGFGGAPKFPQPPLLQYLLALAWLGDGQAQAMLTATLRNMAAGGIYDHVGGGFARYSTDARWHV
;
A
#
# COMPACT_ATOMS: atom_id res chain seq x y z
N MET A 1 29.34 -12.11 -20.06
CA MET A 1 28.05 -12.19 -20.79
C MET A 1 27.04 -12.71 -19.77
N THR A 2 26.11 -11.90 -19.33
CA THR A 2 25.00 -12.34 -18.47
C THR A 2 24.11 -13.26 -19.31
N ALA A 3 23.79 -14.45 -18.80
CA ALA A 3 22.86 -15.38 -19.46
C ALA A 3 21.51 -14.66 -19.69
N ALA A 4 20.84 -14.96 -20.81
CA ALA A 4 19.52 -14.43 -21.06
C ALA A 4 18.57 -14.87 -19.91
N PRO A 5 17.66 -13.99 -19.46
CA PRO A 5 16.71 -14.32 -18.39
C PRO A 5 15.82 -15.49 -18.83
N ARG A 6 15.54 -16.41 -17.89
CA ARG A 6 14.70 -17.60 -18.14
C ARG A 6 13.24 -17.27 -18.45
N PHE A 7 12.74 -16.19 -17.83
CA PHE A 7 11.39 -15.72 -18.02
C PHE A 7 11.41 -14.25 -18.44
N THR A 8 10.46 -13.85 -19.22
CA THR A 8 10.23 -12.44 -19.56
C THR A 8 8.73 -12.25 -19.77
N ASN A 9 8.15 -11.33 -19.02
CA ASN A 9 6.74 -10.98 -19.11
C ASN A 9 6.57 -9.57 -19.70
N ARG A 10 5.33 -9.07 -19.77
CA ARG A 10 4.98 -7.81 -20.44
C ARG A 10 5.62 -6.57 -19.80
N LEU A 11 5.98 -6.66 -18.51
CA LEU A 11 6.61 -5.53 -17.82
C LEU A 11 7.99 -5.16 -18.37
N ALA A 12 8.60 -6.03 -19.18
CA ALA A 12 9.86 -5.71 -19.87
C ALA A 12 9.74 -4.54 -20.86
N ASN A 13 8.53 -4.16 -21.26
CA ASN A 13 8.26 -3.05 -22.18
C ASN A 13 7.88 -1.76 -21.43
N GLU A 14 7.85 -1.78 -20.10
CA GLU A 14 7.50 -0.64 -19.27
C GLU A 14 8.70 0.27 -18.98
N THR A 15 8.42 1.48 -18.48
CA THR A 15 9.46 2.49 -18.15
C THR A 15 9.71 2.61 -16.66
N SER A 16 8.74 2.18 -15.83
CA SER A 16 8.85 2.18 -14.38
C SER A 16 10.01 1.31 -13.90
N PRO A 17 10.95 1.82 -13.09
CA PRO A 17 11.98 1.00 -12.48
C PRO A 17 11.41 -0.14 -11.63
N TYR A 18 10.28 0.08 -10.97
CA TYR A 18 9.60 -0.92 -10.18
C TYR A 18 9.02 -2.05 -11.05
N LEU A 19 8.35 -1.72 -12.14
CA LEU A 19 7.79 -2.72 -13.04
C LEU A 19 8.90 -3.53 -13.73
N LEU A 20 9.97 -2.86 -14.15
CA LEU A 20 11.14 -3.51 -14.75
C LEU A 20 11.84 -4.51 -13.80
N GLN A 21 11.84 -4.29 -12.49
CA GLN A 21 12.34 -5.26 -11.50
C GLN A 21 11.59 -6.59 -11.61
N HIS A 22 10.31 -6.56 -11.90
CA HIS A 22 9.46 -7.74 -12.03
C HIS A 22 9.37 -8.33 -13.44
N ALA A 23 10.07 -7.75 -14.41
CA ALA A 23 10.02 -8.17 -15.82
C ALA A 23 10.47 -9.61 -16.07
N HIS A 24 11.30 -10.16 -15.17
CA HIS A 24 11.87 -11.50 -15.29
C HIS A 24 11.35 -12.49 -14.23
N ASN A 25 10.30 -12.14 -13.50
CA ASN A 25 9.59 -13.10 -12.66
C ASN A 25 8.90 -14.17 -13.52
N PRO A 26 8.75 -15.41 -13.02
CA PRO A 26 7.97 -16.45 -13.70
C PRO A 26 6.46 -16.13 -13.77
N VAL A 27 5.96 -15.20 -12.94
CA VAL A 27 4.57 -14.73 -12.99
C VAL A 27 4.32 -13.98 -14.31
N ASP A 28 3.23 -14.31 -15.00
CA ASP A 28 2.78 -13.63 -16.23
C ASP A 28 2.13 -12.29 -15.89
N TRP A 29 2.97 -11.35 -15.46
CA TRP A 29 2.55 -10.01 -15.09
C TRP A 29 2.08 -9.19 -16.28
N TYR A 30 0.97 -8.49 -16.09
CA TYR A 30 0.46 -7.43 -16.95
C TYR A 30 0.69 -6.08 -16.28
N PRO A 31 1.00 -5.01 -17.04
CA PRO A 31 0.78 -3.65 -16.56
C PRO A 31 -0.73 -3.37 -16.44
N TRP A 32 -1.09 -2.33 -15.72
CA TRP A 32 -2.46 -1.86 -15.61
C TRP A 32 -2.96 -1.34 -16.96
N GLY A 33 -3.94 -2.00 -17.56
CA GLY A 33 -4.44 -1.62 -18.87
C GLY A 33 -5.45 -2.60 -19.46
N GLU A 34 -6.00 -2.21 -20.59
CA GLU A 34 -7.12 -2.91 -21.24
C GLU A 34 -6.77 -4.33 -21.69
N GLU A 35 -5.50 -4.63 -21.98
CA GLU A 35 -5.06 -5.99 -22.32
C GLU A 35 -5.35 -6.97 -21.18
N ALA A 36 -4.96 -6.60 -19.95
CA ALA A 36 -5.23 -7.40 -18.76
C ALA A 36 -6.72 -7.49 -18.45
N PHE A 37 -7.45 -6.38 -18.56
CA PHE A 37 -8.88 -6.33 -18.26
C PHE A 37 -9.71 -7.15 -19.25
N SER A 38 -9.39 -7.06 -20.54
CA SER A 38 -10.04 -7.86 -21.59
C SER A 38 -9.75 -9.34 -21.39
N ARG A 39 -8.53 -9.71 -21.02
CA ARG A 39 -8.18 -11.09 -20.70
C ARG A 39 -8.97 -11.62 -19.49
N ALA A 40 -9.04 -10.84 -18.41
CA ALA A 40 -9.80 -11.23 -17.23
C ALA A 40 -11.27 -11.46 -17.53
N ARG A 41 -11.88 -10.60 -18.36
CA ARG A 41 -13.27 -10.77 -18.82
C ARG A 41 -13.44 -11.97 -19.72
N ALA A 42 -12.53 -12.19 -20.69
CA ALA A 42 -12.62 -13.27 -21.65
C ALA A 42 -12.43 -14.66 -21.02
N GLU A 43 -11.52 -14.77 -20.04
CA GLU A 43 -11.23 -16.02 -19.34
C GLU A 43 -12.08 -16.19 -18.07
N ASP A 44 -12.90 -15.20 -17.72
CA ASP A 44 -13.72 -15.17 -16.53
C ASP A 44 -12.92 -15.40 -15.22
N LYS A 45 -11.70 -14.87 -15.18
CA LYS A 45 -10.78 -15.00 -14.05
C LYS A 45 -10.79 -13.76 -13.19
N PRO A 46 -10.72 -13.91 -11.86
CA PRO A 46 -10.44 -12.80 -10.95
C PRO A 46 -9.04 -12.24 -11.22
N ILE A 47 -8.86 -10.97 -10.88
CA ILE A 47 -7.58 -10.28 -11.03
C ILE A 47 -6.86 -10.29 -9.69
N LEU A 48 -5.56 -10.64 -9.69
CA LEU A 48 -4.64 -10.26 -8.62
C LEU A 48 -3.98 -8.94 -9.00
N LEU A 49 -4.32 -7.87 -8.30
CA LEU A 49 -3.68 -6.57 -8.40
C LEU A 49 -2.61 -6.43 -7.31
N SER A 50 -1.34 -6.34 -7.69
CA SER A 50 -0.22 -6.13 -6.76
C SER A 50 0.38 -4.75 -6.99
N VAL A 51 0.29 -3.88 -5.97
CA VAL A 51 0.75 -2.49 -6.01
C VAL A 51 1.94 -2.31 -5.08
N GLY A 52 2.94 -1.58 -5.55
CA GLY A 52 4.13 -1.26 -4.76
C GLY A 52 4.91 -0.10 -5.36
N TYR A 53 6.19 -0.01 -5.06
CA TYR A 53 7.11 1.02 -5.57
C TYR A 53 8.57 0.57 -5.44
N ALA A 54 9.48 1.21 -6.16
CA ALA A 54 10.87 0.76 -6.32
C ALA A 54 11.64 0.60 -5.00
N THR A 55 11.42 1.46 -4.01
CA THR A 55 12.12 1.42 -2.71
C THR A 55 11.35 0.71 -1.60
N CYS A 56 10.33 -0.08 -1.95
CA CYS A 56 9.48 -0.79 -1.00
C CYS A 56 10.15 -2.08 -0.50
N HIS A 57 10.63 -2.08 0.75
CA HIS A 57 11.31 -3.24 1.33
C HIS A 57 10.48 -4.53 1.28
N TRP A 58 9.24 -4.48 1.77
CA TRP A 58 8.38 -5.67 1.82
C TRP A 58 7.89 -6.13 0.43
N CYS A 59 7.90 -5.22 -0.57
CA CYS A 59 7.64 -5.60 -1.96
C CYS A 59 8.78 -6.50 -2.49
N HIS A 60 10.04 -6.14 -2.22
CA HIS A 60 11.21 -6.97 -2.57
C HIS A 60 11.25 -8.30 -1.80
N VAL A 61 10.80 -8.30 -0.52
CA VAL A 61 10.68 -9.55 0.24
C VAL A 61 9.67 -10.47 -0.42
N MET A 62 8.48 -9.97 -0.74
CA MET A 62 7.42 -10.77 -1.38
C MET A 62 7.80 -11.22 -2.80
N GLU A 63 8.57 -10.41 -3.52
CA GLU A 63 9.13 -10.78 -4.83
C GLU A 63 9.97 -12.06 -4.71
N ARG A 64 11.01 -12.03 -3.88
CA ARG A 64 11.93 -13.16 -3.68
C ARG A 64 11.26 -14.40 -3.09
N GLU A 65 10.31 -14.20 -2.17
CA GLU A 65 9.68 -15.31 -1.46
C GLU A 65 8.49 -15.94 -2.21
N SER A 66 7.82 -15.17 -3.10
CA SER A 66 6.57 -15.60 -3.74
C SER A 66 6.55 -15.39 -5.25
N PHE A 67 6.95 -14.23 -5.77
CA PHE A 67 6.80 -13.94 -7.20
C PHE A 67 7.91 -14.55 -8.07
N GLU A 68 9.03 -14.96 -7.47
CA GLU A 68 10.07 -15.73 -8.14
C GLU A 68 9.83 -17.26 -8.06
N ASP A 69 8.83 -17.71 -7.29
CA ASP A 69 8.47 -19.12 -7.16
C ASP A 69 7.60 -19.59 -8.35
N GLU A 70 8.09 -20.59 -9.08
CA GLU A 70 7.41 -21.14 -10.26
C GLU A 70 6.10 -21.88 -9.93
N ALA A 71 5.95 -22.43 -8.73
CA ALA A 71 4.73 -23.09 -8.33
C ALA A 71 3.62 -22.04 -8.06
N ILE A 72 3.96 -20.93 -7.40
CA ILE A 72 3.06 -19.81 -7.21
C ILE A 72 2.72 -19.15 -8.55
N ALA A 73 3.71 -18.99 -9.44
CA ALA A 73 3.47 -18.45 -10.78
C ALA A 73 2.49 -19.30 -11.59
N ARG A 74 2.57 -20.64 -11.50
CA ARG A 74 1.59 -21.55 -12.15
C ARG A 74 0.19 -21.35 -11.55
N LEU A 75 0.01 -21.29 -10.23
CA LEU A 75 -1.28 -21.05 -9.60
C LEU A 75 -1.89 -19.72 -10.05
N LEU A 76 -1.07 -18.66 -10.13
CA LEU A 76 -1.49 -17.36 -10.61
C LEU A 76 -1.96 -17.42 -12.07
N SER A 77 -1.20 -18.04 -12.96
CA SER A 77 -1.56 -18.17 -14.37
C SER A 77 -2.81 -19.01 -14.59
N GLU A 78 -3.01 -20.06 -13.77
CA GLU A 78 -4.17 -20.95 -13.88
C GLU A 78 -5.47 -20.26 -13.43
N HIS A 79 -5.43 -19.52 -12.34
CA HIS A 79 -6.64 -19.04 -11.67
C HIS A 79 -6.87 -17.54 -11.73
N PHE A 80 -5.87 -16.73 -12.11
CA PHE A 80 -5.94 -15.28 -12.07
C PHE A 80 -5.37 -14.63 -13.33
N VAL A 81 -5.72 -13.36 -13.52
CA VAL A 81 -4.91 -12.42 -14.31
C VAL A 81 -4.12 -11.55 -13.34
N ALA A 82 -2.79 -11.61 -13.41
CA ALA A 82 -1.91 -10.92 -12.49
C ALA A 82 -1.49 -9.55 -13.03
N ILE A 83 -1.85 -8.48 -12.32
CA ILE A 83 -1.54 -7.10 -12.70
C ILE A 83 -0.56 -6.50 -11.68
N LYS A 84 0.50 -5.86 -12.18
CA LYS A 84 1.47 -5.12 -11.38
C LYS A 84 1.32 -3.62 -11.59
N VAL A 85 1.32 -2.85 -10.51
CA VAL A 85 1.19 -1.39 -10.55
C VAL A 85 2.29 -0.72 -9.74
N ASP A 86 2.93 0.27 -10.35
CA ASP A 86 3.76 1.23 -9.63
C ASP A 86 2.88 2.38 -9.13
N ARG A 87 2.78 2.53 -7.80
CA ARG A 87 1.99 3.60 -7.19
C ARG A 87 2.56 5.00 -7.46
N GLU A 88 3.81 5.09 -7.84
CA GLU A 88 4.44 6.37 -8.17
C GLU A 88 4.04 6.86 -9.56
N GLU A 89 3.70 5.94 -10.48
CA GLU A 89 3.16 6.26 -11.80
C GLU A 89 1.62 6.34 -11.80
N LEU A 90 0.94 5.48 -11.04
CA LEU A 90 -0.54 5.40 -10.98
C LEU A 90 -1.04 5.60 -9.53
N PRO A 91 -0.85 6.80 -8.94
CA PRO A 91 -1.27 7.08 -7.57
C PRO A 91 -2.79 7.08 -7.37
N ASP A 92 -3.56 7.31 -8.40
CA ASP A 92 -5.01 7.24 -8.40
C ASP A 92 -5.52 5.80 -8.24
N VAL A 93 -4.91 4.84 -8.94
CA VAL A 93 -5.18 3.40 -8.78
C VAL A 93 -4.81 2.96 -7.36
N ASP A 94 -3.61 3.30 -6.89
CA ASP A 94 -3.18 3.04 -5.51
C ASP A 94 -4.18 3.58 -4.48
N HIS A 95 -4.59 4.83 -4.62
CA HIS A 95 -5.50 5.49 -3.68
C HIS A 95 -6.87 4.79 -3.59
N VAL A 96 -7.46 4.43 -4.72
CA VAL A 96 -8.76 3.76 -4.78
C VAL A 96 -8.72 2.41 -4.07
N TYR A 97 -7.73 1.57 -4.40
CA TYR A 97 -7.64 0.23 -3.82
C TYR A 97 -7.09 0.23 -2.39
N MET A 98 -6.26 1.20 -2.01
CA MET A 98 -5.88 1.41 -0.62
C MET A 98 -7.09 1.78 0.24
N SER A 99 -7.97 2.65 -0.26
CA SER A 99 -9.22 2.99 0.42
C SER A 99 -10.13 1.78 0.58
N ALA A 100 -10.20 0.91 -0.44
CA ALA A 100 -10.94 -0.34 -0.37
C ALA A 100 -10.34 -1.31 0.67
N LEU A 101 -9.01 -1.46 0.69
CA LEU A 101 -8.31 -2.30 1.65
C LEU A 101 -8.56 -1.84 3.11
N GLN A 102 -8.51 -0.53 3.34
CA GLN A 102 -8.80 0.05 4.65
C GLN A 102 -10.27 -0.13 5.06
N ALA A 103 -11.20 -0.01 4.12
CA ALA A 103 -12.62 -0.27 4.36
C ALA A 103 -12.92 -1.74 4.72
N MET A 104 -12.05 -2.68 4.31
CA MET A 104 -12.08 -4.08 4.75
C MET A 104 -11.53 -4.31 6.18
N GLY A 105 -11.14 -3.25 6.90
CA GLY A 105 -10.57 -3.32 8.25
C GLY A 105 -9.06 -3.55 8.30
N ASN A 106 -8.35 -3.45 7.19
CA ASN A 106 -6.89 -3.52 7.15
C ASN A 106 -6.26 -2.14 7.43
N HIS A 107 -5.06 -2.14 8.03
CA HIS A 107 -4.33 -0.89 8.27
C HIS A 107 -3.76 -0.24 7.00
N GLY A 108 -3.75 -0.97 5.88
CA GLY A 108 -3.09 -0.55 4.66
C GLY A 108 -1.57 -0.71 4.70
N GLY A 109 -0.92 -0.44 3.57
CA GLY A 109 0.53 -0.55 3.40
C GLY A 109 0.92 -1.24 2.10
N TRP A 110 2.21 -1.32 1.83
CA TRP A 110 2.77 -1.96 0.64
C TRP A 110 3.75 -3.09 1.00
N PRO A 111 3.77 -4.18 0.18
CA PRO A 111 2.96 -4.36 -1.03
C PRO A 111 1.47 -4.38 -0.70
N MET A 112 0.63 -3.81 -1.56
CA MET A 112 -0.81 -3.97 -1.50
C MET A 112 -1.22 -5.01 -2.54
N ASN A 113 -1.88 -6.07 -2.09
CA ASN A 113 -2.36 -7.15 -2.94
C ASN A 113 -3.89 -7.24 -2.84
N MET A 114 -4.57 -6.93 -3.93
CA MET A 114 -6.04 -6.91 -4.00
C MET A 114 -6.54 -7.96 -4.97
N PHE A 115 -7.63 -8.61 -4.63
CA PHE A 115 -8.36 -9.50 -5.51
C PHE A 115 -9.59 -8.76 -6.04
N LEU A 116 -9.68 -8.67 -7.37
CA LEU A 116 -10.72 -7.92 -8.04
C LEU A 116 -11.55 -8.85 -8.93
N THR A 117 -12.81 -8.49 -9.12
CA THR A 117 -13.63 -9.08 -10.20
C THR A 117 -13.09 -8.64 -11.57
N PRO A 118 -13.47 -9.30 -12.68
CA PRO A 118 -13.14 -8.84 -14.03
C PRO A 118 -13.67 -7.43 -14.35
N ALA A 119 -14.64 -6.94 -13.56
CA ALA A 119 -15.15 -5.57 -13.62
C ALA A 119 -14.37 -4.60 -12.71
N LEU A 120 -13.19 -4.98 -12.21
CA LEU A 120 -12.29 -4.19 -11.38
C LEU A 120 -12.86 -3.85 -9.98
N ALA A 121 -13.92 -4.51 -9.54
CA ALA A 121 -14.46 -4.30 -8.20
C ALA A 121 -13.71 -5.15 -7.17
N PRO A 122 -13.14 -4.54 -6.09
CA PRO A 122 -12.37 -5.27 -5.09
C PRO A 122 -13.28 -6.11 -4.18
N PHE A 123 -12.86 -7.35 -3.86
CA PHE A 123 -13.62 -8.21 -2.95
C PHE A 123 -12.79 -8.83 -1.82
N HIS A 124 -11.46 -8.87 -1.96
CA HIS A 124 -10.55 -9.32 -0.91
C HIS A 124 -9.20 -8.63 -1.07
N GLY A 125 -8.41 -8.55 0.00
CA GLY A 125 -7.08 -7.97 -0.08
C GLY A 125 -6.30 -8.04 1.22
N GLY A 126 -5.03 -7.70 1.10
CA GLY A 126 -4.09 -7.61 2.20
C GLY A 126 -2.82 -6.93 1.75
N THR A 127 -1.83 -6.94 2.62
CA THR A 127 -0.52 -6.39 2.29
C THR A 127 0.45 -7.52 1.91
N TYR A 128 1.37 -7.83 2.76
CA TYR A 128 2.30 -8.92 2.56
C TYR A 128 1.67 -10.29 2.90
N PHE A 129 1.91 -11.29 2.05
CA PHE A 129 1.55 -12.69 2.31
C PHE A 129 2.80 -13.57 2.24
N PRO A 130 3.10 -14.35 3.29
CA PRO A 130 4.29 -15.22 3.32
C PRO A 130 4.12 -16.45 2.42
N PRO A 131 5.21 -17.08 1.97
CA PRO A 131 5.14 -18.31 1.17
C PRO A 131 4.67 -19.54 1.96
N ARG A 132 4.76 -19.48 3.30
CA ARG A 132 4.27 -20.47 4.27
C ARG A 132 3.58 -19.78 5.41
N SER A 133 2.54 -20.39 5.96
CA SER A 133 1.78 -19.82 7.09
C SER A 133 2.69 -19.49 8.26
N ARG A 134 2.74 -18.21 8.66
CA ARG A 134 3.55 -17.70 9.78
C ARG A 134 2.95 -16.44 10.37
N HIS A 135 3.20 -16.19 11.65
CA HIS A 135 2.76 -14.97 12.37
C HIS A 135 1.25 -14.69 12.26
N GLY A 136 0.42 -15.74 12.18
CA GLY A 136 -1.03 -15.59 12.03
C GLY A 136 -1.50 -15.23 10.62
N LEU A 137 -0.59 -15.14 9.64
CA LEU A 137 -0.92 -14.93 8.23
C LEU A 137 -0.97 -16.29 7.49
N PRO A 138 -1.95 -16.50 6.60
CA PRO A 138 -2.02 -17.69 5.75
C PRO A 138 -0.86 -17.69 4.74
N ALA A 139 -0.49 -18.87 4.26
CA ALA A 139 0.43 -18.97 3.14
C ALA A 139 -0.18 -18.39 1.86
N PHE A 140 0.61 -17.68 1.07
CA PHE A 140 0.13 -17.09 -0.19
C PHE A 140 -0.48 -18.13 -1.15
N PRO A 141 0.12 -19.32 -1.37
CA PRO A 141 -0.52 -20.37 -2.18
C PRO A 141 -1.89 -20.83 -1.65
N GLU A 142 -2.01 -20.97 -0.32
CA GLU A 142 -3.28 -21.37 0.32
C GLU A 142 -4.36 -20.29 0.11
N LEU A 143 -3.98 -19.02 0.23
CA LEU A 143 -4.87 -17.89 -0.05
C LEU A 143 -5.32 -17.88 -1.51
N LEU A 144 -4.39 -18.07 -2.46
CA LEU A 144 -4.72 -18.10 -3.89
C LEU A 144 -5.74 -19.21 -4.20
N LEU A 145 -5.53 -20.41 -3.69
CA LEU A 145 -6.47 -21.51 -3.88
C LEU A 145 -7.83 -21.24 -3.25
N ALA A 146 -7.86 -20.70 -2.02
CA ALA A 146 -9.11 -20.35 -1.34
C ALA A 146 -9.90 -19.27 -2.08
N VAL A 147 -9.22 -18.26 -2.64
CA VAL A 147 -9.85 -17.20 -3.45
C VAL A 147 -10.37 -17.76 -4.78
N ALA A 148 -9.59 -18.62 -5.44
CA ALA A 148 -10.02 -19.26 -6.70
C ALA A 148 -11.23 -20.17 -6.50
N GLU A 149 -11.26 -20.95 -5.39
CA GLU A 149 -12.40 -21.77 -5.01
C GLU A 149 -13.64 -20.91 -4.72
N ALA A 150 -13.47 -19.86 -3.90
CA ALA A 150 -14.55 -18.94 -3.59
C ALA A 150 -15.12 -18.25 -4.84
N TRP A 151 -14.26 -17.85 -5.78
CA TRP A 151 -14.67 -17.27 -7.06
C TRP A 151 -15.53 -18.23 -7.88
N ARG A 152 -15.17 -19.51 -7.92
CA ARG A 152 -15.92 -20.55 -8.63
C ARG A 152 -17.26 -20.89 -7.96
N GLU A 153 -17.29 -21.00 -6.63
CA GLU A 153 -18.42 -21.55 -5.89
C GLU A 153 -19.38 -20.50 -5.33
N ARG A 154 -18.88 -19.29 -5.02
CA ARG A 154 -19.66 -18.22 -4.37
C ARG A 154 -19.65 -16.91 -5.13
N ARG A 155 -19.63 -17.01 -6.46
CA ARG A 155 -19.48 -15.87 -7.34
C ARG A 155 -20.49 -14.74 -7.08
N ALA A 156 -21.76 -15.06 -7.00
CA ALA A 156 -22.82 -14.06 -6.78
C ALA A 156 -22.64 -13.29 -5.47
N GLU A 157 -22.21 -13.96 -4.40
CA GLU A 157 -21.91 -13.33 -3.11
C GLU A 157 -20.71 -12.38 -3.22
N ILE A 158 -19.65 -12.83 -3.91
CA ILE A 158 -18.45 -12.03 -4.13
C ILE A 158 -18.79 -10.77 -4.94
N GLU A 159 -19.55 -10.90 -6.02
CA GLU A 159 -19.95 -9.76 -6.85
C GLU A 159 -20.81 -8.77 -6.07
N GLN A 160 -21.74 -9.24 -5.25
CA GLN A 160 -22.56 -8.40 -4.38
C GLN A 160 -21.71 -7.65 -3.34
N GLN A 161 -20.80 -8.34 -2.66
CA GLN A 161 -19.90 -7.74 -1.68
C GLN A 161 -18.96 -6.72 -2.33
N ALA A 162 -18.40 -7.04 -3.51
CA ALA A 162 -17.53 -6.14 -4.27
C ALA A 162 -18.24 -4.85 -4.66
N GLN A 163 -19.51 -4.93 -5.10
CA GLN A 163 -20.30 -3.74 -5.44
C GLN A 163 -20.61 -2.88 -4.19
N ALA A 164 -20.96 -3.51 -3.08
CA ALA A 164 -21.21 -2.81 -1.82
C ALA A 164 -19.96 -2.05 -1.32
N LEU A 165 -18.78 -2.70 -1.39
CA LEU A 165 -17.51 -2.11 -1.03
C LEU A 165 -17.16 -0.93 -1.96
N LEU A 166 -17.33 -1.11 -3.27
CA LEU A 166 -17.08 -0.04 -4.25
C LEU A 166 -17.99 1.17 -4.02
N ALA A 167 -19.26 0.94 -3.68
CA ALA A 167 -20.20 2.01 -3.32
C ALA A 167 -19.74 2.76 -2.05
N HIS A 168 -19.26 2.04 -1.03
CA HIS A 168 -18.72 2.62 0.20
C HIS A 168 -17.48 3.48 -0.07
N VAL A 169 -16.53 2.99 -0.86
CA VAL A 169 -15.32 3.73 -1.26
C VAL A 169 -15.68 5.00 -2.02
N ARG A 170 -16.61 4.90 -2.98
CA ARG A 170 -17.09 6.07 -3.76
C ARG A 170 -17.75 7.14 -2.86
N GLU A 171 -18.51 6.74 -1.86
CA GLU A 171 -19.11 7.70 -0.92
C GLU A 171 -18.03 8.35 -0.04
N GLY A 172 -17.06 7.58 0.45
CA GLY A 172 -15.93 8.09 1.26
C GLY A 172 -15.00 9.04 0.50
N THR A 173 -14.94 8.95 -0.83
CA THR A 173 -14.11 9.84 -1.68
C THR A 173 -14.85 11.12 -2.12
N ARG A 174 -16.14 11.26 -1.83
CA ARG A 174 -16.88 12.49 -2.13
C ARG A 174 -16.39 13.63 -1.27
N LEU A 175 -15.84 14.65 -1.91
CA LEU A 175 -15.51 15.88 -1.22
C LEU A 175 -16.79 16.62 -0.83
N PRO A 176 -16.89 17.18 0.40
CA PRO A 176 -18.00 18.02 0.76
C PRO A 176 -18.05 19.25 -0.16
N PRO A 177 -19.25 19.74 -0.52
CA PRO A 177 -19.42 20.78 -1.53
C PRO A 177 -18.78 22.13 -1.17
N ARG A 178 -18.44 22.38 0.09
CA ARG A 178 -17.67 23.54 0.56
C ARG A 178 -16.99 23.21 1.88
N LEU A 179 -15.68 23.47 1.97
CA LEU A 179 -14.96 23.50 3.25
C LEU A 179 -15.09 24.90 3.86
N PRO A 180 -15.47 25.03 5.14
CA PRO A 180 -15.40 26.31 5.84
C PRO A 180 -13.94 26.72 5.96
N VAL A 181 -13.54 27.83 5.33
CA VAL A 181 -12.13 28.26 5.27
C VAL A 181 -11.71 28.99 6.56
N ALA A 182 -12.65 29.62 7.27
CA ALA A 182 -12.34 30.54 8.37
C ALA A 182 -11.65 29.90 9.59
N ASP A 183 -11.88 28.61 9.88
CA ASP A 183 -11.34 27.93 11.06
C ASP A 183 -10.51 26.67 10.72
N LEU A 184 -10.15 26.52 9.44
CA LEU A 184 -9.49 25.31 8.95
C LEU A 184 -8.19 24.98 9.70
N HIS A 185 -7.35 25.98 9.95
CA HIS A 185 -6.09 25.79 10.67
C HIS A 185 -6.32 25.40 12.13
N ALA A 186 -7.25 26.04 12.82
CA ALA A 186 -7.56 25.70 14.22
C ALA A 186 -8.09 24.25 14.32
N ARG A 187 -8.97 23.84 13.40
CA ARG A 187 -9.48 22.47 13.33
C ARG A 187 -8.40 21.46 13.00
N ALA A 188 -7.47 21.79 12.09
CA ALA A 188 -6.33 20.95 11.76
C ALA A 188 -5.43 20.75 12.99
N VAL A 189 -5.04 21.82 13.67
CA VAL A 189 -4.23 21.76 14.90
C VAL A 189 -4.92 20.93 15.99
N ALA A 190 -6.23 21.14 16.22
CA ALA A 190 -7.01 20.37 17.18
C ALA A 190 -7.09 18.87 16.80
N THR A 191 -7.14 18.55 15.52
CA THR A 191 -7.11 17.15 15.06
C THR A 191 -5.75 16.52 15.26
N LEU A 192 -4.68 17.23 14.94
CA LEU A 192 -3.31 16.77 15.16
C LEU A 192 -3.01 16.56 16.64
N ALA A 193 -3.48 17.46 17.50
CA ALA A 193 -3.30 17.34 18.95
C ALA A 193 -3.92 16.06 19.54
N ARG A 194 -4.98 15.52 18.95
CA ARG A 194 -5.58 14.25 19.39
C ARG A 194 -4.71 13.01 19.08
N SER A 195 -3.90 13.07 18.04
CA SER A 195 -2.99 11.98 17.63
C SER A 195 -1.54 12.20 18.08
N PHE A 196 -1.25 13.37 18.68
CA PHE A 196 0.08 13.73 19.13
C PHE A 196 0.51 12.89 20.34
N ASP A 197 1.74 12.39 20.31
CA ASP A 197 2.38 11.71 21.46
C ASP A 197 3.11 12.73 22.33
N PRO A 198 2.58 13.11 23.49
CA PRO A 198 3.21 14.12 24.34
C PRO A 198 4.49 13.63 25.04
N ALA A 199 4.69 12.30 25.16
CA ALA A 199 5.84 11.72 25.84
C ALA A 199 7.07 11.64 24.92
N HIS A 200 6.84 11.24 23.65
CA HIS A 200 7.94 10.96 22.72
C HIS A 200 7.88 11.82 21.45
N GLY A 201 6.93 12.72 21.33
CA GLY A 201 6.71 13.49 20.10
C GLY A 201 6.21 12.62 18.93
N GLY A 202 5.89 13.26 17.81
CA GLY A 202 5.30 12.60 16.66
C GLY A 202 3.82 12.33 16.79
N PHE A 203 3.25 11.63 15.81
CA PHE A 203 1.81 11.43 15.66
C PHE A 203 1.49 9.95 15.45
N GLY A 204 0.48 9.46 16.15
CA GLY A 204 0.10 8.05 16.14
C GLY A 204 0.98 7.17 17.03
N GLY A 205 0.86 5.86 16.85
CA GLY A 205 1.59 4.83 17.58
C GLY A 205 2.82 4.29 16.82
N ALA A 206 3.15 3.03 17.07
CA ALA A 206 4.21 2.31 16.36
C ALA A 206 3.62 1.50 15.19
N PRO A 207 4.32 1.39 14.04
CA PRO A 207 5.55 2.09 13.68
C PRO A 207 5.33 3.60 13.50
N LYS A 208 6.34 4.42 13.85
CA LYS A 208 6.22 5.88 13.85
C LYS A 208 7.02 6.50 12.72
N PHE A 209 6.37 7.34 11.90
CA PHE A 209 6.97 8.02 10.75
C PHE A 209 7.26 9.49 11.06
N PRO A 210 8.36 10.06 10.52
CA PRO A 210 8.68 11.48 10.67
C PRO A 210 7.64 12.45 10.12
N GLN A 211 6.93 12.09 9.05
CA GLN A 211 5.90 12.88 8.36
C GLN A 211 6.36 14.32 8.01
N PRO A 212 7.41 14.52 7.18
CA PRO A 212 7.98 15.83 6.91
C PRO A 212 6.97 16.91 6.45
N PRO A 213 5.96 16.61 5.59
CA PRO A 213 4.97 17.61 5.19
C PRO A 213 4.14 18.13 6.37
N LEU A 214 3.83 17.26 7.35
CA LEU A 214 3.13 17.65 8.56
C LEU A 214 4.00 18.55 9.44
N LEU A 215 5.29 18.24 9.60
CA LEU A 215 6.23 19.07 10.35
C LEU A 215 6.42 20.43 9.70
N GLN A 216 6.46 20.51 8.36
CA GLN A 216 6.50 21.78 7.61
C GLN A 216 5.24 22.61 7.85
N TYR A 217 4.06 21.98 7.86
CA TYR A 217 2.81 22.65 8.16
C TYR A 217 2.80 23.24 9.59
N LEU A 218 3.22 22.44 10.59
CA LEU A 218 3.34 22.92 11.97
C LEU A 218 4.35 24.05 12.11
N LEU A 219 5.46 24.00 11.36
CA LEU A 219 6.46 25.07 11.32
C LEU A 219 5.84 26.38 10.80
N ALA A 220 5.07 26.31 9.73
CA ALA A 220 4.40 27.48 9.18
C ALA A 220 3.41 28.10 10.18
N LEU A 221 2.62 27.27 10.88
CA LEU A 221 1.68 27.75 11.90
C LEU A 221 2.41 28.30 13.13
N ALA A 222 3.50 27.68 13.58
CA ALA A 222 4.34 28.19 14.67
C ALA A 222 4.93 29.56 14.33
N TRP A 223 5.35 29.76 13.07
CA TRP A 223 5.81 31.05 12.57
C TRP A 223 4.71 32.13 12.61
N LEU A 224 3.46 31.71 12.38
CA LEU A 224 2.29 32.60 12.49
C LEU A 224 1.82 32.81 13.94
N GLY A 225 2.53 32.27 14.93
CA GLY A 225 2.27 32.48 16.36
C GLY A 225 1.39 31.41 17.02
N ASP A 226 1.11 30.28 16.36
CA ASP A 226 0.38 29.18 16.99
C ASP A 226 1.28 28.41 17.97
N GLY A 227 1.07 28.65 19.29
CA GLY A 227 1.87 28.05 20.36
C GLY A 227 1.68 26.53 20.48
N GLN A 228 0.50 25.98 20.13
CA GLN A 228 0.26 24.55 20.17
C GLN A 228 1.01 23.83 19.03
N ALA A 229 0.98 24.39 17.84
CA ALA A 229 1.77 23.88 16.70
C ALA A 229 3.27 23.92 17.01
N GLN A 230 3.75 25.02 17.61
CA GLN A 230 5.14 25.15 18.05
C GLN A 230 5.55 24.08 19.08
N ALA A 231 4.71 23.82 20.07
CA ALA A 231 4.97 22.82 21.10
C ALA A 231 5.07 21.40 20.49
N MET A 232 4.10 21.00 19.65
CA MET A 232 4.09 19.70 18.97
C MET A 232 5.30 19.53 18.05
N LEU A 233 5.64 20.54 17.26
CA LEU A 233 6.80 20.54 16.36
C LEU A 233 8.11 20.38 17.15
N THR A 234 8.31 21.22 18.17
CA THR A 234 9.55 21.24 18.95
C THR A 234 9.78 19.92 19.69
N ALA A 235 8.73 19.36 20.31
CA ALA A 235 8.82 18.07 20.98
C ALA A 235 9.16 16.95 19.99
N THR A 236 8.51 16.94 18.82
CA THR A 236 8.76 15.93 17.79
C THR A 236 10.20 15.99 17.29
N LEU A 237 10.68 17.17 16.86
CA LEU A 237 12.02 17.33 16.30
C LEU A 237 13.12 16.99 17.33
N ARG A 238 12.95 17.39 18.60
CA ARG A 238 13.90 17.06 19.67
C ARG A 238 13.98 15.55 19.93
N ASN A 239 12.84 14.87 20.03
CA ASN A 239 12.82 13.43 20.28
C ASN A 239 13.35 12.64 19.07
N MET A 240 13.06 13.06 17.85
CA MET A 240 13.65 12.45 16.64
C MET A 240 15.17 12.62 16.61
N ALA A 241 15.68 13.83 16.89
CA ALA A 241 17.11 14.12 16.88
C ALA A 241 17.88 13.40 18.00
N ALA A 242 17.23 13.14 19.14
CA ALA A 242 17.82 12.40 20.25
C ALA A 242 17.61 10.87 20.14
N GLY A 243 16.72 10.42 19.24
CA GLY A 243 16.37 9.01 19.05
C GLY A 243 17.28 8.28 18.06
N GLY A 244 17.17 6.94 18.06
CA GLY A 244 17.92 6.08 17.14
C GLY A 244 17.53 6.25 15.66
N ILE A 245 16.43 6.96 15.36
CA ILE A 245 16.03 7.26 13.99
C ILE A 245 16.99 8.24 13.28
N TYR A 246 17.78 9.02 14.03
CA TYR A 246 18.79 9.92 13.49
C TYR A 246 20.15 9.23 13.41
N ASP A 247 20.76 9.24 12.24
CA ASP A 247 22.13 8.76 12.04
C ASP A 247 23.12 9.83 12.54
N HIS A 248 23.67 9.61 13.71
CA HIS A 248 24.62 10.52 14.37
C HIS A 248 26.02 10.54 13.71
N VAL A 249 26.31 9.61 12.80
CA VAL A 249 27.61 9.52 12.10
C VAL A 249 27.50 10.05 10.68
N GLY A 250 26.56 9.54 9.91
CA GLY A 250 26.36 9.91 8.50
C GLY A 250 25.42 11.09 8.31
N GLY A 251 24.65 11.47 9.32
CA GLY A 251 23.55 12.42 9.22
C GLY A 251 22.31 11.87 8.56
N GLY A 252 21.18 12.57 8.74
CA GLY A 252 19.90 12.16 8.18
C GLY A 252 19.04 11.29 9.10
N PHE A 253 17.85 10.98 8.65
CA PHE A 253 16.87 10.20 9.40
C PHE A 253 16.51 8.92 8.66
N ALA A 254 16.37 7.82 9.39
CA ALA A 254 15.77 6.60 8.87
C ALA A 254 14.30 6.85 8.49
N ARG A 255 13.75 6.01 7.62
CA ARG A 255 12.42 6.18 7.06
C ARG A 255 11.31 6.17 8.12
N TYR A 256 11.41 5.28 9.10
CA TYR A 256 10.47 5.14 10.20
C TYR A 256 11.13 4.48 11.41
N SER A 257 10.52 4.66 12.57
CA SER A 257 10.86 3.96 13.80
C SER A 257 9.97 2.74 13.98
N THR A 258 10.56 1.63 14.44
CA THR A 258 9.83 0.39 14.74
C THR A 258 8.99 0.48 16.00
N ASP A 259 9.28 1.45 16.88
CA ASP A 259 8.56 1.71 18.11
C ASP A 259 8.07 3.17 18.23
N ALA A 260 7.42 3.50 19.36
CA ALA A 260 6.95 4.84 19.65
C ALA A 260 8.05 5.81 20.13
N ARG A 261 9.25 5.32 20.41
CA ARG A 261 10.37 6.07 21.04
C ARG A 261 11.47 6.48 20.07
N TRP A 262 11.22 6.33 18.78
CA TRP A 262 12.16 6.66 17.71
C TRP A 262 13.39 5.75 17.63
N HIS A 263 13.26 4.45 17.99
CA HIS A 263 14.27 3.43 17.69
C HIS A 263 14.07 2.82 16.30
N VAL A 264 15.18 2.43 15.68
CA VAL A 264 15.22 1.78 14.34
C VAL A 264 15.60 0.31 14.48
#